data_ed3cf6e73ad4ef2f2a1fc76b6783ce5d
#
_entry.id   ed3cf6e73ad4ef2f2a1fc76b6783ce5d
#
_cell.length_a   1.000
_cell.length_b   1.000
_cell.length_c   1.000
_cell.angle_alpha   90.00
_cell.angle_beta   90.00
_cell.angle_gamma   90.00
#
_symmetry.space_group_name_H-M   'P 1'
#
loop_
_entity.id
_entity.type
_entity.pdbx_description
1 polymer ?
#
loop_
_entity_poly.entity_id
_entity_poly.type
_entity_poly.pdbx_seq_one_letter_code
_entity_poly.pdbx_strand_id
1 'polypeptide(L)'
;MYRPRVLLAEDHAETAARLRKLLGVDFDVVASVEDGRALVDATERLSPDAIVADIDMPGVDGIEATTLIRHRDPDARIVLVTVHGESMLVEAGLAAGALGYVLKDTAGDELVAAVHAALGGRQYVSRELGVR
;
A
#
# COMPACT_ATOMS: atom_id res chain seq x y z
N MET A 1 21.86 -7.71 -7.97
CA MET A 1 20.51 -8.28 -7.95
C MET A 1 19.49 -7.17 -7.74
N TYR A 2 18.45 -7.16 -8.56
CA TYR A 2 17.42 -6.13 -8.49
C TYR A 2 16.53 -6.31 -7.26
N ARG A 3 16.35 -5.22 -6.52
CA ARG A 3 15.39 -5.17 -5.42
C ARG A 3 14.23 -4.27 -5.86
N PRO A 4 13.00 -4.78 -5.81
CA PRO A 4 11.86 -3.95 -6.19
C PRO A 4 11.79 -2.68 -5.34
N ARG A 5 11.43 -1.57 -5.99
CA ARG A 5 11.35 -0.26 -5.37
C ARG A 5 9.95 -0.03 -4.84
N VAL A 6 9.83 0.29 -3.56
CA VAL A 6 8.54 0.47 -2.90
C VAL A 6 8.45 1.89 -2.35
N LEU A 7 7.32 2.53 -2.62
CA LEU A 7 6.98 3.83 -2.07
C LEU A 7 5.99 3.63 -0.92
N LEU A 8 6.30 4.20 0.23
CA LEU A 8 5.48 4.06 1.43
C LEU A 8 4.75 5.36 1.74
N ALA A 9 3.47 5.27 2.10
CA ALA A 9 2.68 6.41 2.57
C ALA A 9 2.05 6.08 3.92
N GLU A 10 2.45 6.82 4.94
CA GLU A 10 2.00 6.62 6.32
C GLU A 10 2.30 7.88 7.11
N ASP A 11 1.28 8.48 7.76
CA ASP A 11 1.46 9.74 8.47
C ASP A 11 1.97 9.59 9.91
N HIS A 12 1.89 8.41 10.52
CA HIS A 12 2.42 8.19 11.86
C HIS A 12 3.87 7.75 11.78
N ALA A 13 4.78 8.55 12.32
CA ALA A 13 6.22 8.33 12.21
C ALA A 13 6.67 6.96 12.72
N GLU A 14 6.14 6.52 13.87
CA GLU A 14 6.51 5.22 14.43
C GLU A 14 6.03 4.06 13.56
N THR A 15 4.81 4.16 13.06
CA THR A 15 4.26 3.14 12.16
C THR A 15 5.03 3.11 10.85
N ALA A 16 5.35 4.28 10.30
CA ALA A 16 6.15 4.38 9.08
C ALA A 16 7.51 3.70 9.25
N ALA A 17 8.18 3.96 10.38
CA ALA A 17 9.48 3.34 10.66
C ALA A 17 9.38 1.82 10.74
N ARG A 18 8.32 1.31 11.38
CA ARG A 18 8.10 -0.13 11.51
C ARG A 18 7.82 -0.78 10.15
N LEU A 19 6.95 -0.16 9.35
CA LEU A 19 6.64 -0.68 8.02
C LEU A 19 7.86 -0.64 7.10
N ARG A 20 8.63 0.44 7.16
CA ARG A 20 9.88 0.56 6.39
C ARG A 20 10.85 -0.56 6.74
N LYS A 21 10.95 -0.90 8.02
CA LYS A 21 11.82 -1.97 8.48
C LYS A 21 11.35 -3.33 7.97
N LEU A 22 10.04 -3.59 8.04
CA LEU A 22 9.48 -4.83 7.51
C LEU A 22 9.75 -4.97 6.01
N LEU A 23 9.52 -3.91 5.27
CA LEU A 23 9.67 -3.91 3.81
C LEU A 23 11.14 -3.97 3.39
N GLY A 24 12.02 -3.36 4.18
CA GLY A 24 13.44 -3.26 3.84
C GLY A 24 14.20 -4.56 3.76
N VAL A 25 13.62 -5.66 4.26
CA VAL A 25 14.25 -6.98 4.15
C VAL A 25 14.30 -7.43 2.69
N ASP A 26 13.17 -7.27 1.98
CA ASP A 26 13.05 -7.74 0.59
C ASP A 26 13.10 -6.64 -0.45
N PHE A 27 12.79 -5.40 -0.07
CA PHE A 27 12.56 -4.30 -1.02
C PHE A 27 13.44 -3.09 -0.71
N ASP A 28 13.58 -2.24 -1.71
CA ASP A 28 14.20 -0.92 -1.57
C ASP A 28 13.09 0.11 -1.35
N VAL A 29 12.94 0.59 -0.11
CA VAL A 29 11.95 1.62 0.21
C VAL A 29 12.53 2.96 -0.21
N VAL A 30 12.12 3.45 -1.37
CA VAL A 30 12.74 4.62 -2.00
C VAL A 30 12.31 5.94 -1.41
N ALA A 31 11.14 5.99 -0.76
CA ALA A 31 10.66 7.18 -0.07
C ALA A 31 9.52 6.82 0.85
N SER A 32 9.28 7.68 1.82
CA SER A 32 8.14 7.59 2.73
C SER A 32 7.49 8.97 2.78
N VAL A 33 6.20 9.02 2.49
CA VAL A 33 5.42 10.26 2.47
C VAL A 33 4.28 10.17 3.49
N GLU A 34 3.66 11.32 3.80
CA GLU A 34 2.74 11.40 4.94
C GLU A 34 1.29 11.70 4.58
N ASP A 35 0.99 11.93 3.32
CA ASP A 35 -0.38 12.20 2.89
C ASP A 35 -0.61 11.76 1.46
N GLY A 36 -1.87 11.71 1.07
CA GLY A 36 -2.25 11.19 -0.24
C GLY A 36 -1.78 12.04 -1.40
N ARG A 37 -1.72 13.36 -1.23
CA ARG A 37 -1.24 14.24 -2.30
C ARG A 37 0.24 14.00 -2.55
N ALA A 38 1.02 13.93 -1.48
CA ALA A 38 2.44 13.62 -1.58
C ALA A 38 2.66 12.24 -2.21
N LEU A 39 1.78 11.29 -1.90
CA LEU A 39 1.85 9.95 -2.49
C LEU A 39 1.64 10.00 -4.02
N VAL A 40 0.61 10.70 -4.48
CA VAL A 40 0.33 10.83 -5.91
C VAL A 40 1.52 11.48 -6.63
N ASP A 41 2.03 12.58 -6.07
CA ASP A 41 3.16 13.31 -6.66
C ASP A 41 4.44 12.46 -6.69
N ALA A 42 4.73 11.76 -5.59
CA ALA A 42 5.92 10.92 -5.52
C ALA A 42 5.83 9.72 -6.47
N THR A 43 4.64 9.17 -6.66
CA THR A 43 4.42 8.07 -7.60
C THR A 43 4.82 8.47 -9.01
N GLU A 44 4.42 9.66 -9.44
CA GLU A 44 4.80 10.17 -10.76
C GLU A 44 6.31 10.40 -10.87
N ARG A 45 6.90 10.97 -9.83
CA ARG A 45 8.31 11.33 -9.84
C ARG A 45 9.22 10.12 -9.75
N LEU A 46 8.85 9.13 -8.96
CA LEU A 46 9.73 8.01 -8.61
C LEU A 46 9.46 6.74 -9.40
N SER A 47 8.26 6.59 -9.98
CA SER A 47 7.86 5.39 -10.70
C SER A 47 8.19 4.11 -9.93
N PRO A 48 7.64 3.93 -8.72
CA PRO A 48 7.95 2.74 -7.93
C PRO A 48 7.37 1.48 -8.54
N ASP A 49 7.91 0.33 -8.17
CA ASP A 49 7.38 -0.96 -8.61
C ASP A 49 6.10 -1.32 -7.86
N ALA A 50 6.00 -0.90 -6.60
CA ALA A 50 4.80 -1.08 -5.79
C ALA A 50 4.68 0.05 -4.79
N ILE A 51 3.46 0.24 -4.29
CA ILE A 51 3.13 1.26 -3.31
C ILE A 51 2.48 0.58 -2.12
N VAL A 52 2.88 0.98 -0.90
CA VAL A 52 2.22 0.57 0.34
C VAL A 52 1.67 1.85 0.97
N ALA A 53 0.37 1.91 1.20
CA ALA A 53 -0.27 3.12 1.69
C ALA A 53 -1.31 2.84 2.77
N ASP A 54 -1.29 3.65 3.81
CA ASP A 54 -2.38 3.68 4.79
C ASP A 54 -3.61 4.32 4.15
N ILE A 55 -4.78 3.92 4.60
CA ILE A 55 -6.03 4.57 4.19
C ILE A 55 -6.17 5.92 4.89
N ASP A 56 -5.90 5.98 6.19
CA ASP A 56 -6.10 7.18 7.00
C ASP A 56 -4.93 8.14 6.86
N MET A 57 -5.08 9.10 5.98
CA MET A 57 -4.09 10.16 5.81
C MET A 57 -4.81 11.49 5.63
N PRO A 58 -4.19 12.61 6.05
CA PRO A 58 -4.85 13.91 5.93
C PRO A 58 -5.05 14.30 4.46
N GLY A 59 -6.13 15.01 4.21
CA GLY A 59 -6.49 15.47 2.87
C GLY A 59 -6.97 14.33 1.99
N VAL A 60 -6.16 13.93 1.04
CA VAL A 60 -6.45 12.79 0.16
C VAL A 60 -6.10 11.50 0.91
N ASP A 61 -7.07 10.64 1.15
CA ASP A 61 -6.83 9.39 1.85
C ASP A 61 -6.24 8.32 0.90
N GLY A 62 -5.90 7.15 1.45
CA GLY A 62 -5.25 6.10 0.67
C GLY A 62 -6.12 5.52 -0.43
N ILE A 63 -7.44 5.45 -0.23
CA ILE A 63 -8.37 4.95 -1.25
C ILE A 63 -8.49 5.96 -2.39
N GLU A 64 -8.65 7.25 -2.05
CA GLU A 64 -8.68 8.32 -3.06
C GLU A 64 -7.37 8.38 -3.84
N ALA A 65 -6.24 8.28 -3.14
CA ALA A 65 -4.93 8.27 -3.79
C ALA A 65 -4.80 7.09 -4.75
N THR A 66 -5.28 5.90 -4.34
CA THR A 66 -5.28 4.72 -5.21
C THR A 66 -6.07 4.98 -6.49
N THR A 67 -7.27 5.57 -6.36
CA THR A 67 -8.09 5.91 -7.51
C THR A 67 -7.37 6.85 -8.46
N LEU A 68 -6.75 7.92 -7.91
CA LEU A 68 -6.03 8.90 -8.71
C LEU A 68 -4.81 8.29 -9.41
N ILE A 69 -4.05 7.48 -8.70
CA ILE A 69 -2.86 6.83 -9.25
C ILE A 69 -3.25 5.87 -10.37
N ARG A 70 -4.27 5.03 -10.12
CA ARG A 70 -4.72 4.04 -11.10
C ARG A 70 -5.33 4.69 -12.33
N HIS A 71 -5.93 5.86 -12.18
CA HIS A 71 -6.45 6.60 -13.32
C HIS A 71 -5.31 7.03 -14.26
N ARG A 72 -4.17 7.42 -13.71
CA ARG A 72 -3.00 7.83 -14.49
C ARG A 72 -2.16 6.65 -14.95
N ASP A 73 -2.08 5.61 -14.14
CA ASP A 73 -1.30 4.41 -14.45
C ASP A 73 -2.14 3.18 -14.09
N PRO A 74 -2.82 2.59 -15.07
CA PRO A 74 -3.65 1.40 -14.81
C PRO A 74 -2.87 0.18 -14.33
N ASP A 75 -1.56 0.18 -14.50
CA ASP A 75 -0.71 -0.92 -14.05
C ASP A 75 -0.09 -0.69 -12.68
N ALA A 76 -0.39 0.43 -12.02
CA ALA A 76 0.13 0.72 -10.70
C ALA A 76 -0.31 -0.36 -9.71
N ARG A 77 0.61 -0.76 -8.83
CA ARG A 77 0.40 -1.86 -7.88
C ARG A 77 0.41 -1.31 -6.47
N ILE A 78 -0.76 -1.26 -5.87
CA ILE A 78 -0.96 -0.65 -4.57
C ILE A 78 -1.42 -1.70 -3.56
N VAL A 79 -0.76 -1.72 -2.39
CA VAL A 79 -1.16 -2.50 -1.24
C VAL A 79 -1.58 -1.51 -0.16
N LEU A 80 -2.85 -1.56 0.23
CA LEU A 80 -3.34 -0.75 1.34
C LEU A 80 -3.06 -1.47 2.66
N VAL A 81 -2.57 -0.73 3.65
CA VAL A 81 -2.33 -1.26 4.99
C VAL A 81 -3.08 -0.36 5.98
N THR A 82 -3.94 -0.95 6.82
CA THR A 82 -4.89 -0.17 7.60
C THR A 82 -5.32 -0.91 8.86
N VAL A 83 -5.87 -0.15 9.82
CA VAL A 83 -6.52 -0.74 11.00
C VAL A 83 -7.97 -1.16 10.70
N HIS A 84 -8.51 -0.78 9.54
CA HIS A 84 -9.94 -0.95 9.24
C HIS A 84 -10.24 -2.26 8.52
N GLY A 85 -11.00 -3.13 9.18
CA GLY A 85 -11.42 -4.40 8.59
C GLY A 85 -12.87 -4.45 8.11
N GLU A 86 -13.58 -3.31 8.12
CA GLU A 86 -14.98 -3.26 7.70
C GLU A 86 -15.10 -3.62 6.21
N SER A 87 -16.06 -4.49 5.88
CA SER A 87 -16.20 -4.97 4.50
C SER A 87 -16.43 -3.84 3.50
N MET A 88 -17.09 -2.75 3.91
CA MET A 88 -17.29 -1.61 3.02
C MET A 88 -15.97 -0.97 2.59
N LEU A 89 -15.03 -0.83 3.53
CA LEU A 89 -13.72 -0.26 3.21
C LEU A 89 -12.85 -1.20 2.42
N VAL A 90 -12.91 -2.50 2.72
CA VAL A 90 -12.20 -3.51 1.93
C VAL A 90 -12.67 -3.45 0.48
N GLU A 91 -13.99 -3.46 0.28
CA GLU A 91 -14.57 -3.40 -1.06
C GLU A 91 -14.19 -2.09 -1.78
N ALA A 92 -14.26 -0.96 -1.06
CA ALA A 92 -13.90 0.32 -1.65
C ALA A 92 -12.43 0.38 -2.08
N GLY A 93 -11.54 -0.16 -1.27
CA GLY A 93 -10.11 -0.22 -1.59
C GLY A 93 -9.83 -1.06 -2.82
N LEU A 94 -10.44 -2.25 -2.89
CA LEU A 94 -10.27 -3.12 -4.04
C LEU A 94 -10.92 -2.54 -5.30
N ALA A 95 -12.09 -1.91 -5.15
CA ALA A 95 -12.77 -1.25 -6.27
C ALA A 95 -11.96 -0.07 -6.81
N ALA A 96 -11.22 0.62 -5.95
CA ALA A 96 -10.34 1.71 -6.37
C ALA A 96 -9.14 1.20 -7.19
N GLY A 97 -8.86 -0.09 -7.11
CA GLY A 97 -7.80 -0.72 -7.87
C GLY A 97 -6.61 -1.24 -7.05
N ALA A 98 -6.71 -1.23 -5.72
CA ALA A 98 -5.66 -1.81 -4.89
C ALA A 98 -5.60 -3.33 -5.13
N LEU A 99 -4.40 -3.86 -5.21
CA LEU A 99 -4.17 -5.31 -5.31
C LEU A 99 -4.08 -5.96 -3.94
N GLY A 100 -3.65 -5.21 -2.92
CA GLY A 100 -3.54 -5.74 -1.57
C GLY A 100 -4.34 -4.94 -0.57
N TYR A 101 -4.82 -5.64 0.45
CA TYR A 101 -5.49 -5.00 1.59
C TYR A 101 -5.06 -5.77 2.83
N VAL A 102 -4.22 -5.16 3.65
CA VAL A 102 -3.58 -5.81 4.79
C VAL A 102 -3.91 -5.06 6.07
N LEU A 103 -4.30 -5.77 7.12
CA LEU A 103 -4.52 -5.18 8.43
C LEU A 103 -3.19 -4.89 9.11
N LYS A 104 -3.10 -3.73 9.77
CA LYS A 104 -1.87 -3.35 10.49
C LYS A 104 -1.50 -4.36 11.57
N ASP A 105 -2.48 -4.96 12.23
CA ASP A 105 -2.24 -5.94 13.28
C ASP A 105 -1.47 -7.16 12.80
N THR A 106 -1.64 -7.56 11.55
CA THR A 106 -0.99 -8.74 10.99
C THR A 106 0.07 -8.40 9.94
N ALA A 107 0.40 -7.11 9.80
CA ALA A 107 1.36 -6.67 8.78
C ALA A 107 2.73 -7.36 8.93
N GLY A 108 3.15 -7.64 10.16
CA GLY A 108 4.41 -8.35 10.40
C GLY A 108 4.48 -9.70 9.70
N ASP A 109 3.35 -10.39 9.58
CA ASP A 109 3.27 -11.71 8.95
C ASP A 109 2.83 -11.65 7.50
N GLU A 110 2.17 -10.59 7.07
CA GLU A 110 1.48 -10.57 5.79
C GLU A 110 1.97 -9.52 4.78
N LEU A 111 2.55 -8.42 5.26
CA LEU A 111 2.81 -7.28 4.36
C LEU A 111 3.79 -7.63 3.23
N VAL A 112 4.89 -8.29 3.56
CA VAL A 112 5.89 -8.65 2.54
C VAL A 112 5.28 -9.59 1.49
N ALA A 113 4.49 -10.58 1.93
CA ALA A 113 3.81 -11.50 1.02
C ALA A 113 2.81 -10.75 0.13
N ALA A 114 2.09 -9.78 0.70
CA ALA A 114 1.13 -8.98 -0.06
C ALA A 114 1.82 -8.15 -1.15
N VAL A 115 2.98 -7.57 -0.84
CA VAL A 115 3.73 -6.80 -1.84
C VAL A 115 4.27 -7.72 -2.94
N HIS A 116 4.79 -8.90 -2.59
CA HIS A 116 5.22 -9.86 -3.59
C HIS A 116 4.06 -10.28 -4.50
N ALA A 117 2.87 -10.52 -3.92
CA ALA A 117 1.68 -10.85 -4.71
C ALA A 117 1.33 -9.72 -5.67
N ALA A 118 1.34 -8.48 -5.18
CA ALA A 118 1.04 -7.31 -6.01
C ALA A 118 2.04 -7.15 -7.15
N LEU A 119 3.32 -7.39 -6.89
CA LEU A 119 4.36 -7.35 -7.92
C LEU A 119 4.12 -8.40 -9.01
N GLY A 120 3.47 -9.50 -8.66
CA GLY A 120 3.07 -10.53 -9.61
C GLY A 120 1.69 -10.30 -10.22
N GLY A 121 1.05 -9.17 -9.93
CA GLY A 121 -0.29 -8.86 -10.43
C GLY A 121 -1.40 -9.64 -9.73
N ARG A 122 -1.12 -10.21 -8.54
CA ARG A 122 -2.08 -11.02 -7.81
C ARG A 122 -2.65 -10.26 -6.62
N GLN A 123 -3.91 -10.53 -6.31
CA GLN A 123 -4.59 -9.92 -5.17
C GLN A 123 -4.20 -10.62 -3.87
N TYR A 124 -4.06 -9.83 -2.82
CA TYR A 124 -3.83 -10.37 -1.47
C TYR A 124 -4.70 -9.61 -0.47
N VAL A 125 -5.52 -10.33 0.28
CA VAL A 125 -6.35 -9.75 1.35
C VAL A 125 -5.99 -10.47 2.64
N SER A 126 -5.80 -9.73 3.74
CA SER A 126 -5.48 -10.31 5.04
C SER A 126 -6.36 -11.51 5.34
N ARG A 127 -5.77 -12.57 5.88
CA ARG A 127 -6.48 -13.83 6.11
C ARG A 127 -7.74 -13.67 6.95
N GLU A 128 -7.69 -12.77 7.93
CA GLU A 128 -8.87 -12.46 8.75
C GLU A 128 -10.04 -11.96 7.93
N LEU A 129 -9.76 -11.24 6.83
CA LEU A 129 -10.77 -10.62 6.00
C LEU A 129 -11.17 -11.50 4.81
N GLY A 130 -10.29 -12.40 4.41
CA GLY A 130 -10.49 -13.22 3.22
C GLY A 130 -11.42 -14.40 3.42
N VAL A 131 -11.77 -14.72 4.64
CA VAL A 131 -12.67 -15.83 4.94
C VAL A 131 -14.10 -15.35 4.82
N ARG A 132 -14.81 -15.88 3.85
CA ARG A 132 -16.20 -15.49 3.59
C ARG A 132 -17.04 -16.74 3.43
#